data_75c7b14b8c28a8a75426449e8ff0193c
#
_entry.id   75c7b14b8c28a8a75426449e8ff0193c
#
_cell.length_a   1.000
_cell.length_b   1.000
_cell.length_c   1.000
_cell.angle_alpha   90.00
_cell.angle_beta   90.00
_cell.angle_gamma   90.00
#
_symmetry.space_group_name_H-M   'P 1'
#
loop_
_entity.id
_entity.type
_entity.pdbx_description
1 polymer ?
#
loop_
_entity_poly.entity_id
_entity_poly.type
_entity_poly.pdbx_seq_one_letter_code
_entity_poly.pdbx_strand_id
1 'polypeptide(L)'
;MKKLPQLLFCLFFIAFSTRGNSQKISFDQFKNLKLRSIGPAGMSGRITAIDAVVANPDIIYVGAASGGVWKTENSGQTWSPVFDEQTLQNIGAIAIQQSNPSVVWVGTGEGNPRNSLNLGAGIYKSLDGGKSWKMMGLEKTISIHRVVVDPVNPNTVYAAAIGNPFAEHPERGVFKTT
;
A
#
# COMPACT_ATOMS: atom_id res chain seq x y z
N MET A 1 -52.51 38.15 -41.57
CA MET A 1 -51.81 38.78 -40.43
C MET A 1 -51.94 38.00 -39.14
N LYS A 2 -51.52 36.69 -39.09
CA LYS A 2 -51.60 35.80 -37.87
C LYS A 2 -50.29 35.16 -37.45
N LYS A 3 -49.14 35.51 -38.04
CA LYS A 3 -47.85 34.90 -37.74
C LYS A 3 -46.96 35.67 -36.72
N LEU A 4 -47.34 36.93 -36.42
CA LEU A 4 -46.54 37.76 -35.51
C LEU A 4 -46.50 37.27 -34.05
N PRO A 5 -47.60 36.77 -33.42
CA PRO A 5 -47.56 36.30 -32.04
C PRO A 5 -46.78 34.99 -31.88
N GLN A 6 -46.73 34.11 -32.88
CA GLN A 6 -45.96 32.89 -32.83
C GLN A 6 -44.44 33.15 -32.87
N LEU A 7 -44.03 34.14 -33.67
CA LEU A 7 -42.63 34.56 -33.74
C LEU A 7 -42.13 35.17 -32.43
N LEU A 8 -42.98 36.01 -31.79
CA LEU A 8 -42.67 36.58 -30.46
C LEU A 8 -42.56 35.52 -29.37
N PHE A 9 -43.41 34.49 -29.42
CA PHE A 9 -43.36 33.38 -28.46
C PHE A 9 -42.10 32.53 -28.61
N CYS A 10 -41.64 32.26 -29.82
CA CYS A 10 -40.37 31.56 -30.06
C CYS A 10 -39.14 32.38 -29.63
N LEU A 11 -39.16 33.69 -29.85
CA LEU A 11 -38.09 34.60 -29.38
C LEU A 11 -38.03 34.71 -27.84
N PHE A 12 -39.15 34.63 -27.16
CA PHE A 12 -39.21 34.60 -25.71
C PHE A 12 -38.63 33.32 -25.12
N PHE A 13 -38.82 32.15 -25.77
CA PHE A 13 -38.22 30.88 -25.34
C PHE A 13 -36.72 30.83 -25.56
N ILE A 14 -36.19 31.48 -26.61
CA ILE A 14 -34.74 31.53 -26.87
C ILE A 14 -34.02 32.46 -25.87
N ALA A 15 -34.69 33.48 -25.37
CA ALA A 15 -34.11 34.39 -24.36
C ALA A 15 -33.99 33.75 -22.96
N PHE A 16 -34.68 32.63 -22.68
CA PHE A 16 -34.66 31.90 -21.42
C PHE A 16 -33.73 30.68 -21.44
N SER A 17 -32.92 30.49 -22.48
CA SER A 17 -31.83 29.52 -22.42
C SER A 17 -30.77 30.00 -21.43
N THR A 18 -30.98 29.73 -20.15
CA THR A 18 -30.00 29.92 -19.09
C THR A 18 -28.78 29.12 -19.48
N ARG A 19 -27.66 29.78 -19.74
CA ARG A 19 -26.37 29.13 -19.85
C ARG A 19 -26.12 28.44 -18.51
N GLY A 20 -26.26 27.14 -18.46
CA GLY A 20 -25.84 26.35 -17.32
C GLY A 20 -24.33 26.57 -17.14
N ASN A 21 -23.95 27.40 -16.20
CA ASN A 21 -22.56 27.48 -15.80
C ASN A 21 -22.22 26.19 -15.12
N SER A 22 -21.54 25.30 -15.82
CA SER A 22 -20.91 24.14 -15.20
C SER A 22 -19.94 24.66 -14.14
N GLN A 23 -20.21 24.36 -12.89
CA GLN A 23 -19.35 24.73 -11.78
C GLN A 23 -18.03 23.99 -11.95
N LYS A 24 -16.94 24.71 -12.21
CA LYS A 24 -15.61 24.12 -12.24
C LYS A 24 -15.23 23.70 -10.82
N ILE A 25 -15.23 22.41 -10.57
CA ILE A 25 -14.74 21.85 -9.32
C ILE A 25 -13.23 22.06 -9.29
N SER A 26 -12.75 22.85 -8.33
CA SER A 26 -11.31 23.02 -8.09
C SER A 26 -10.77 21.90 -7.22
N PHE A 27 -9.57 21.42 -7.52
CA PHE A 27 -8.86 20.47 -6.67
C PHE A 27 -8.64 20.97 -5.24
N ASP A 28 -8.59 22.29 -5.03
CA ASP A 28 -8.52 22.89 -3.70
C ASP A 28 -9.69 22.53 -2.78
N GLN A 29 -10.84 22.20 -3.34
CA GLN A 29 -12.00 21.75 -2.57
C GLN A 29 -11.79 20.38 -1.94
N PHE A 30 -10.85 19.58 -2.47
CA PHE A 30 -10.53 18.23 -2.00
C PHE A 30 -9.29 18.17 -1.11
N LYS A 31 -8.55 19.28 -0.93
CA LYS A 31 -7.30 19.30 -0.18
C LYS A 31 -7.40 18.80 1.27
N ASN A 32 -8.58 18.88 1.87
CA ASN A 32 -8.85 18.43 3.23
C ASN A 32 -9.41 17.00 3.29
N LEU A 33 -9.67 16.36 2.14
CA LEU A 33 -10.10 14.97 2.10
C LEU A 33 -8.87 14.08 2.32
N LYS A 34 -8.90 13.31 3.40
CA LYS A 34 -7.93 12.24 3.64
C LYS A 34 -8.40 10.99 2.93
N LEU A 35 -7.55 10.44 2.05
CA LEU A 35 -7.77 9.11 1.51
C LEU A 35 -7.70 8.10 2.67
N ARG A 36 -8.62 7.15 2.68
CA ARG A 36 -8.64 6.03 3.63
C ARG A 36 -8.59 4.75 2.83
N SER A 37 -7.66 3.88 3.16
CA SER A 37 -7.69 2.50 2.66
C SER A 37 -8.95 1.80 3.18
N ILE A 38 -9.68 1.18 2.28
CA ILE A 38 -10.89 0.39 2.60
C ILE A 38 -10.63 -1.10 2.44
N GLY A 39 -9.35 -1.47 2.31
CA GLY A 39 -8.90 -2.83 2.14
C GLY A 39 -8.53 -3.17 0.70
N PRO A 40 -7.88 -4.31 0.50
CA PRO A 40 -7.55 -4.79 -0.81
C PRO A 40 -8.83 -5.10 -1.60
N ALA A 41 -8.91 -4.60 -2.83
CA ALA A 41 -10.04 -4.82 -3.72
C ALA A 41 -9.62 -5.64 -4.94
N GLY A 42 -10.42 -6.61 -5.32
CA GLY A 42 -10.20 -7.43 -6.50
C GLY A 42 -8.87 -8.21 -6.41
N MET A 43 -8.07 -8.12 -7.44
CA MET A 43 -6.79 -8.87 -7.57
C MET A 43 -5.69 -8.36 -6.63
N SER A 44 -5.84 -7.21 -6.00
CA SER A 44 -4.87 -6.62 -5.08
C SER A 44 -4.82 -7.30 -3.71
N GLY A 45 -5.80 -8.13 -3.39
CA GLY A 45 -5.91 -8.85 -2.11
C GLY A 45 -5.04 -10.10 -1.97
N ARG A 46 -4.15 -10.39 -2.93
CA ARG A 46 -3.27 -11.55 -2.84
C ARG A 46 -2.29 -11.40 -1.69
N ILE A 47 -2.33 -12.34 -0.74
CA ILE A 47 -1.42 -12.37 0.40
C ILE A 47 -0.04 -12.87 -0.07
N THR A 48 0.99 -12.13 0.24
CA THR A 48 2.39 -12.42 -0.10
C THR A 48 3.23 -12.76 1.13
N ALA A 49 2.83 -12.27 2.28
CA ALA A 49 3.53 -12.51 3.54
C ALA A 49 2.55 -12.60 4.70
N ILE A 50 2.89 -13.42 5.68
CA ILE A 50 2.20 -13.52 6.96
C ILE A 50 3.23 -13.81 8.04
N ASP A 51 3.10 -13.16 9.18
CA ASP A 51 3.84 -13.48 10.39
C ASP A 51 2.99 -13.19 11.63
N ALA A 52 3.22 -13.94 12.71
CA ALA A 52 2.46 -13.83 13.96
C ALA A 52 3.39 -13.77 15.16
N VAL A 53 2.92 -13.13 16.22
CA VAL A 53 3.64 -13.10 17.49
C VAL A 53 3.48 -14.44 18.18
N VAL A 54 4.56 -15.21 18.32
CA VAL A 54 4.53 -16.58 18.90
C VAL A 54 4.01 -16.56 20.33
N ALA A 55 4.41 -15.57 21.14
CA ALA A 55 3.97 -15.42 22.54
C ALA A 55 2.53 -14.94 22.68
N ASN A 56 1.94 -14.35 21.63
CA ASN A 56 0.56 -13.90 21.60
C ASN A 56 -0.01 -14.05 20.19
N PRO A 57 -0.55 -15.22 19.84
CA PRO A 57 -1.03 -15.52 18.49
C PRO A 57 -2.28 -14.72 18.05
N ASP A 58 -2.86 -13.90 18.94
CA ASP A 58 -3.90 -12.94 18.55
C ASP A 58 -3.34 -11.82 17.65
N ILE A 59 -2.03 -11.58 17.73
CA ILE A 59 -1.35 -10.55 16.93
C ILE A 59 -0.76 -11.18 15.68
N ILE A 60 -1.33 -10.83 14.54
CA ILE A 60 -0.90 -11.32 13.22
C ILE A 60 -0.74 -10.13 12.28
N TYR A 61 0.30 -10.16 11.46
CA TYR A 61 0.51 -9.24 10.36
C TYR A 61 0.38 -9.96 9.04
N VAL A 62 -0.28 -9.34 8.09
CA VAL A 62 -0.50 -9.86 6.74
C VAL A 62 -0.07 -8.81 5.73
N GLY A 63 0.76 -9.19 4.78
CA GLY A 63 1.19 -8.35 3.67
C GLY A 63 0.46 -8.73 2.38
N ALA A 64 -0.10 -7.75 1.72
CA ALA A 64 -0.75 -7.91 0.43
C ALA A 64 0.12 -7.40 -0.71
N ALA A 65 0.05 -8.05 -1.89
CA ALA A 65 0.86 -7.73 -3.07
C ALA A 65 0.74 -6.27 -3.52
N SER A 66 -0.40 -5.64 -3.28
CA SER A 66 -0.67 -4.22 -3.61
C SER A 66 -1.61 -3.58 -2.60
N GLY A 67 -1.74 -4.14 -1.42
CA GLY A 67 -2.73 -3.72 -0.42
C GLY A 67 -2.12 -3.38 0.93
N GLY A 68 -0.81 -3.16 0.99
CA GLY A 68 -0.10 -2.78 2.21
C GLY A 68 -0.01 -3.88 3.26
N VAL A 69 0.24 -3.47 4.49
CA VAL A 69 0.30 -4.37 5.66
C VAL A 69 -0.94 -4.18 6.51
N TRP A 70 -1.53 -5.29 6.88
CA TRP A 70 -2.71 -5.37 7.74
C TRP A 70 -2.34 -6.06 9.03
N LYS A 71 -2.82 -5.54 10.15
CA LYS A 71 -2.61 -6.08 11.49
C LYS A 71 -3.94 -6.46 12.12
N THR A 72 -3.99 -7.60 12.78
CA THR A 72 -5.02 -7.96 13.76
C THR A 72 -4.41 -8.07 15.15
N GLU A 73 -5.22 -7.81 16.17
CA GLU A 73 -4.88 -7.98 17.58
C GLU A 73 -5.91 -8.86 18.31
N ASN A 74 -6.74 -9.56 17.52
CA ASN A 74 -7.83 -10.40 18.02
C ASN A 74 -8.06 -11.64 17.14
N SER A 75 -6.98 -12.33 16.78
CA SER A 75 -7.00 -13.59 15.99
C SER A 75 -7.73 -13.46 14.65
N GLY A 76 -7.66 -12.28 14.01
CA GLY A 76 -8.24 -12.06 12.68
C GLY A 76 -9.70 -11.65 12.65
N GLN A 77 -10.34 -11.38 13.80
CA GLN A 77 -11.72 -10.90 13.83
C GLN A 77 -11.85 -9.49 13.24
N THR A 78 -10.89 -8.63 13.51
CA THR A 78 -10.78 -7.30 12.89
C THR A 78 -9.38 -7.05 12.38
N TRP A 79 -9.27 -6.27 11.31
CA TRP A 79 -8.01 -5.92 10.67
C TRP A 79 -7.90 -4.41 10.51
N SER A 80 -6.73 -3.88 10.80
CA SER A 80 -6.41 -2.47 10.61
C SER A 80 -5.23 -2.33 9.65
N PRO A 81 -5.30 -1.42 8.68
CA PRO A 81 -4.16 -1.11 7.83
C PRO A 81 -3.11 -0.36 8.66
N VAL A 82 -1.86 -0.77 8.53
CA VAL A 82 -0.75 -0.18 9.32
C VAL A 82 0.40 0.31 8.44
N PHE A 83 0.23 0.35 7.12
CA PHE A 83 1.29 0.75 6.18
C PHE A 83 0.84 1.81 5.16
N ASP A 84 -0.36 2.36 5.31
CA ASP A 84 -1.03 3.23 4.34
C ASP A 84 -0.32 4.55 4.08
N GLU A 85 0.46 5.04 5.04
CA GLU A 85 1.20 6.30 4.90
C GLU A 85 2.51 6.14 4.11
N GLN A 86 2.87 4.92 3.71
CA GLN A 86 4.07 4.69 2.92
C GLN A 86 3.79 4.89 1.43
N THR A 87 4.81 5.30 0.70
CA THR A 87 4.70 5.62 -0.73
C THR A 87 4.26 4.43 -1.59
N LEU A 88 4.65 3.21 -1.19
CA LEU A 88 4.33 1.98 -1.90
C LEU A 88 3.65 0.97 -0.98
N GLN A 89 2.59 0.34 -1.50
CA GLN A 89 1.77 -0.63 -0.78
C GLN A 89 2.05 -2.09 -1.23
N ASN A 90 3.16 -2.31 -1.93
CA ASN A 90 3.49 -3.62 -2.50
C ASN A 90 4.36 -4.39 -1.53
N ILE A 91 3.82 -5.41 -0.87
CA ILE A 91 4.52 -6.15 0.18
C ILE A 91 5.03 -7.48 -0.37
N GLY A 92 6.29 -7.78 -0.07
CA GLY A 92 6.94 -9.05 -0.41
C GLY A 92 7.26 -9.92 0.80
N ALA A 93 7.59 -9.31 1.94
CA ALA A 93 7.96 -10.03 3.15
C ALA A 93 7.57 -9.27 4.42
N ILE A 94 7.28 -10.00 5.49
CA ILE A 94 7.11 -9.49 6.85
C ILE A 94 7.93 -10.36 7.79
N ALA A 95 8.56 -9.75 8.80
CA ALA A 95 9.21 -10.47 9.89
C ALA A 95 9.05 -9.72 11.20
N ILE A 96 8.58 -10.39 12.22
CA ILE A 96 8.44 -9.87 13.59
C ILE A 96 9.66 -10.31 14.40
N GLN A 97 10.24 -9.38 15.15
CA GLN A 97 11.24 -9.71 16.15
C GLN A 97 10.54 -10.35 17.35
N GLN A 98 10.63 -11.68 17.47
CA GLN A 98 9.87 -12.42 18.49
C GLN A 98 10.24 -12.08 19.93
N SER A 99 11.49 -11.64 20.18
CA SER A 99 11.94 -11.16 21.50
C SER A 99 11.41 -9.77 21.86
N ASN A 100 10.98 -8.98 20.87
CA ASN A 100 10.31 -7.69 21.04
C ASN A 100 9.31 -7.46 19.88
N PRO A 101 8.05 -7.89 20.02
CA PRO A 101 7.05 -7.83 18.94
C PRO A 101 6.65 -6.42 18.50
N SER A 102 7.10 -5.38 19.19
CA SER A 102 6.96 -4.00 18.70
C SER A 102 7.87 -3.73 17.50
N VAL A 103 8.91 -4.54 17.30
CA VAL A 103 9.82 -4.43 16.16
C VAL A 103 9.33 -5.31 15.03
N VAL A 104 8.95 -4.68 13.93
CA VAL A 104 8.47 -5.35 12.73
C VAL A 104 9.24 -4.86 11.52
N TRP A 105 9.62 -5.79 10.66
CA TRP A 105 10.29 -5.53 9.40
C TRP A 105 9.39 -5.86 8.22
N VAL A 106 9.42 -5.01 7.21
CA VAL A 106 8.66 -5.18 5.97
C VAL A 106 9.57 -5.02 4.78
N GLY A 107 9.69 -6.05 3.97
CA GLY A 107 10.31 -5.99 2.64
C GLY A 107 9.24 -5.67 1.59
N THR A 108 9.49 -4.66 0.77
CA THR A 108 8.56 -4.26 -0.29
C THR A 108 8.89 -4.92 -1.62
N GLY A 109 7.90 -4.98 -2.51
CA GLY A 109 7.98 -5.61 -3.83
C GLY A 109 7.62 -7.09 -3.80
N GLU A 110 6.66 -7.47 -4.62
CA GLU A 110 6.20 -8.83 -4.74
C GLU A 110 7.29 -9.75 -5.32
N GLY A 111 7.54 -10.87 -4.68
CA GLY A 111 8.55 -11.84 -5.10
C GLY A 111 8.03 -13.09 -5.79
N ASN A 112 6.72 -13.29 -5.86
CA ASN A 112 6.12 -14.47 -6.51
C ASN A 112 6.06 -14.27 -8.02
N PRO A 113 6.78 -15.06 -8.83
CA PRO A 113 6.82 -14.89 -10.28
C PRO A 113 5.44 -15.01 -10.91
N ARG A 114 5.03 -13.95 -11.64
CA ARG A 114 3.82 -13.93 -12.47
C ARG A 114 3.88 -12.76 -13.46
N ASN A 115 2.89 -12.66 -14.36
CA ASN A 115 2.89 -11.67 -15.44
C ASN A 115 2.76 -10.21 -14.96
N SER A 116 2.25 -9.98 -13.74
CA SER A 116 2.05 -8.66 -13.16
C SER A 116 2.69 -8.62 -11.77
N LEU A 117 3.97 -8.29 -11.71
CA LEU A 117 4.66 -8.06 -10.44
C LEU A 117 4.61 -6.58 -10.06
N ASN A 118 4.34 -6.33 -8.80
CA ASN A 118 4.38 -5.00 -8.24
C ASN A 118 5.74 -4.75 -7.60
N LEU A 119 6.43 -3.74 -8.11
CA LEU A 119 7.77 -3.38 -7.65
C LEU A 119 7.71 -2.72 -6.27
N GLY A 120 8.74 -2.92 -5.48
CA GLY A 120 8.96 -2.29 -4.19
C GLY A 120 10.03 -1.23 -4.25
N ALA A 121 10.34 -0.66 -3.08
CA ALA A 121 11.39 0.32 -2.89
C ALA A 121 12.05 0.13 -1.52
N GLY A 122 12.67 -1.03 -1.32
CA GLY A 122 13.48 -1.29 -0.15
C GLY A 122 12.77 -1.94 1.04
N ILE A 123 13.41 -1.85 2.19
CA ILE A 123 13.01 -2.47 3.45
C ILE A 123 12.66 -1.41 4.49
N TYR A 124 11.62 -1.66 5.25
CA TYR A 124 11.12 -0.78 6.31
C TYR A 124 11.17 -1.46 7.67
N LYS A 125 11.33 -0.67 8.71
CA LYS A 125 11.32 -1.10 10.12
C LYS A 125 10.34 -0.26 10.91
N SER A 126 9.51 -0.89 11.70
CA SER A 126 8.73 -0.29 12.79
C SER A 126 9.36 -0.65 14.12
N LEU A 127 9.24 0.25 15.10
CA LEU A 127 9.63 0.04 16.50
C LEU A 127 8.44 0.10 17.47
N ASP A 128 7.25 0.32 16.94
CA ASP A 128 6.02 0.61 17.69
C ASP A 128 4.82 -0.26 17.26
N GLY A 129 5.12 -1.45 16.72
CA GLY A 129 4.10 -2.42 16.31
C GLY A 129 3.31 -1.98 15.08
N GLY A 130 3.97 -1.27 14.17
CA GLY A 130 3.40 -0.85 12.90
C GLY A 130 2.71 0.51 12.91
N LYS A 131 2.78 1.28 14.00
CA LYS A 131 2.20 2.63 14.06
C LYS A 131 2.99 3.64 13.25
N SER A 132 4.31 3.48 13.19
CA SER A 132 5.20 4.26 12.33
C SER A 132 6.26 3.37 11.67
N TRP A 133 6.77 3.82 10.53
CA TRP A 133 7.73 3.08 9.73
C TRP A 133 8.90 3.97 9.29
N LYS A 134 10.08 3.40 9.32
CA LYS A 134 11.30 4.02 8.82
C LYS A 134 11.88 3.17 7.69
N MET A 135 12.19 3.79 6.57
CA MET A 135 12.97 3.16 5.51
C MET A 135 14.38 2.88 6.00
N MET A 136 14.88 1.66 5.76
CA MET A 136 16.18 1.17 6.23
C MET A 136 17.15 0.86 5.09
N GLY A 137 16.80 1.22 3.85
CA GLY A 137 17.65 1.02 2.67
C GLY A 137 17.12 -0.02 1.69
N LEU A 138 18.00 -0.50 0.81
CA LEU A 138 17.72 -1.49 -0.23
C LEU A 138 16.70 -1.00 -1.28
N GLU A 139 16.61 0.31 -1.53
CA GLU A 139 15.64 0.93 -2.45
C GLU A 139 15.76 0.40 -3.87
N LYS A 140 16.96 0.03 -4.27
CA LYS A 140 17.26 -0.44 -5.64
C LYS A 140 16.98 -1.92 -5.86
N THR A 141 16.66 -2.67 -4.81
CA THR A 141 16.47 -4.13 -4.90
C THR A 141 15.17 -4.55 -5.59
N ILE A 142 14.26 -3.62 -5.85
CA ILE A 142 12.98 -3.82 -6.54
C ILE A 142 12.02 -4.75 -5.79
N SER A 143 12.50 -5.90 -5.28
CA SER A 143 11.65 -6.91 -4.68
C SER A 143 12.39 -7.68 -3.59
N ILE A 144 11.88 -7.59 -2.38
CA ILE A 144 12.39 -8.29 -1.20
C ILE A 144 11.38 -9.36 -0.80
N HIS A 145 11.71 -10.61 -1.11
CA HIS A 145 10.79 -11.75 -0.95
C HIS A 145 10.88 -12.44 0.42
N ARG A 146 11.97 -12.27 1.13
CA ARG A 146 12.14 -12.83 2.46
C ARG A 146 12.92 -11.90 3.38
N VAL A 147 12.43 -11.76 4.59
CA VAL A 147 13.15 -11.12 5.69
C VAL A 147 13.18 -12.09 6.86
N VAL A 148 14.31 -12.23 7.51
CA VAL A 148 14.50 -13.09 8.69
C VAL A 148 15.25 -12.31 9.74
N VAL A 149 14.69 -12.21 10.93
CA VAL A 149 15.34 -11.67 12.12
C VAL A 149 16.04 -12.82 12.84
N ASP A 150 17.32 -12.67 13.16
CA ASP A 150 18.06 -13.67 13.93
C ASP A 150 17.44 -13.79 15.34
N PRO A 151 16.99 -14.99 15.76
CA PRO A 151 16.33 -15.16 17.05
C PRO A 151 17.25 -15.00 18.25
N VAL A 152 18.56 -15.17 18.06
CA VAL A 152 19.57 -15.05 19.12
C VAL A 152 20.14 -13.63 19.18
N ASN A 153 20.42 -13.06 18.00
CA ASN A 153 20.88 -11.67 17.89
C ASN A 153 19.91 -10.83 17.04
N PRO A 154 18.87 -10.27 17.61
CA PRO A 154 17.82 -9.58 16.87
C PRO A 154 18.27 -8.29 16.17
N ASN A 155 19.48 -7.82 16.40
CA ASN A 155 20.10 -6.74 15.61
C ASN A 155 20.55 -7.24 14.23
N THR A 156 20.71 -8.55 14.08
CA THR A 156 21.03 -9.19 12.80
C THR A 156 19.75 -9.54 12.06
N VAL A 157 19.58 -8.96 10.87
CA VAL A 157 18.45 -9.23 9.98
C VAL A 157 18.99 -9.57 8.60
N TYR A 158 18.43 -10.58 8.00
CA TYR A 158 18.75 -10.98 6.63
C TYR A 158 17.58 -10.64 5.72
N ALA A 159 17.86 -10.05 4.57
CA ALA A 159 16.88 -9.76 3.54
C ALA A 159 17.30 -10.42 2.22
N ALA A 160 16.42 -11.22 1.64
CA ALA A 160 16.64 -11.83 0.33
C ALA A 160 15.90 -11.02 -0.74
N ALA A 161 16.67 -10.36 -1.59
CA ALA A 161 16.17 -9.58 -2.72
C ALA A 161 16.33 -10.36 -4.02
N ILE A 162 15.26 -10.50 -4.77
CA ILE A 162 15.29 -11.15 -6.08
C ILE A 162 15.53 -10.17 -7.23
N GLY A 163 15.44 -8.88 -6.97
CA GLY A 163 15.60 -7.87 -8.00
C GLY A 163 14.51 -7.96 -9.07
N ASN A 164 14.86 -7.71 -10.32
CA ASN A 164 13.98 -7.98 -11.45
C ASN A 164 13.94 -9.49 -11.74
N PRO A 165 12.80 -10.19 -11.60
CA PRO A 165 12.72 -11.63 -11.83
C PRO A 165 12.82 -12.02 -13.31
N PHE A 166 12.65 -11.07 -14.22
CA PHE A 166 12.65 -11.30 -15.67
C PHE A 166 13.96 -10.89 -16.37
N ALA A 167 14.93 -10.34 -15.61
CA ALA A 167 16.21 -9.90 -16.15
C ALA A 167 17.32 -10.04 -15.09
N GLU A 168 18.57 -9.95 -15.53
CA GLU A 168 19.69 -9.78 -14.61
C GLU A 168 19.52 -8.49 -13.82
N HIS A 169 19.87 -8.53 -12.54
CA HIS A 169 19.76 -7.37 -11.66
C HIS A 169 20.95 -7.34 -10.69
N PRO A 170 21.71 -6.23 -10.66
CA PRO A 170 22.94 -6.11 -9.88
C PRO A 170 22.67 -6.16 -8.36
N GLU A 171 21.48 -5.75 -7.92
CA GLU A 171 21.07 -5.72 -6.51
C GLU A 171 20.32 -7.00 -6.08
N ARG A 172 20.47 -8.10 -6.83
CA ARG A 172 19.96 -9.43 -6.44
C ARG A 172 20.92 -10.07 -5.45
N GLY A 173 20.41 -10.55 -4.32
CA GLY A 173 21.26 -11.22 -3.35
C GLY A 173 20.64 -11.31 -1.97
N VAL A 174 21.46 -11.75 -1.02
CA VAL A 174 21.13 -11.76 0.41
C VAL A 174 21.93 -10.64 1.08
N PHE A 175 21.19 -9.77 1.74
CA PHE A 175 21.72 -8.65 2.49
C PHE A 175 21.61 -8.91 3.98
N LYS A 176 22.57 -8.42 4.74
CA LYS A 176 22.64 -8.59 6.19
C LYS A 176 22.81 -7.23 6.84
N THR A 177 22.06 -6.95 7.91
CA THR A 177 22.35 -5.81 8.79
C THR A 177 23.50 -6.14 9.73
N THR A 178 24.21 -5.12 10.19
CA THR A 178 25.21 -5.20 11.26
C THR A 178 24.90 -4.14 12.30
#